data_d310b2c712b6b63203c0d4f183bf7e9b
#
_entry.id   d310b2c712b6b63203c0d4f183bf7e9b
#
_cell.length_a   1.000
_cell.length_b   1.000
_cell.length_c   1.000
_cell.angle_alpha   90.00
_cell.angle_beta   90.00
_cell.angle_gamma   90.00
#
_symmetry.space_group_name_H-M   'P 1'
#
loop_
_entity.id
_entity.type
_entity.pdbx_description
1 polymer ?
#
loop_
_entity_poly.entity_id
_entity_poly.type
_entity_poly.pdbx_seq_one_letter_code
_entity_poly.pdbx_strand_id
1 'polypeptide(L)' 'MTTEQAVKLAGSKAALGRILGVTRGAVSQWVQLPKGRLYQLMVIKPEWFVS' A
#
# COMPACT_ATOMS: atom_id res chain seq x y z
N MET A 1 4.42 -1.79 -8.47
CA MET A 1 4.21 -2.50 -7.19
C MET A 1 2.82 -3.09 -7.15
N THR A 2 2.69 -4.33 -6.70
CA THR A 2 1.39 -4.96 -6.51
C THR A 2 0.89 -4.70 -5.10
N THR A 3 -0.43 -4.87 -4.91
CA THR A 3 -1.02 -4.77 -3.57
C THR A 3 -0.37 -5.75 -2.61
N GLU A 4 -0.09 -6.97 -3.08
CA GLU A 4 0.54 -7.99 -2.25
C GLU A 4 1.92 -7.58 -1.77
N GLN A 5 2.71 -6.97 -2.65
CA GLN A 5 4.02 -6.46 -2.27
C GLN A 5 3.91 -5.37 -1.21
N ALA A 6 2.95 -4.45 -1.37
CA ALA A 6 2.72 -3.40 -0.40
C ALA A 6 2.26 -3.96 0.95
N VAL A 7 1.40 -4.98 0.94
CA VAL A 7 0.96 -5.65 2.17
C VAL A 7 2.14 -6.29 2.89
N LYS A 8 3.03 -6.94 2.15
CA LYS A 8 4.23 -7.53 2.74
C LYS A 8 5.13 -6.49 3.40
N LEU A 9 5.33 -5.37 2.72
CA LEU A 9 6.17 -4.29 3.25
C LEU A 9 5.54 -3.64 4.48
N ALA A 10 4.22 -3.50 4.50
CA ALA A 10 3.50 -2.92 5.64
C ALA A 10 3.36 -3.91 6.81
N GLY A 11 3.36 -5.20 6.51
CA GLY A 11 3.18 -6.24 7.50
C GLY A 11 1.80 -6.91 7.47
N SER A 12 0.76 -6.18 7.12
CA SER A 12 -0.59 -6.72 7.00
C SER A 12 -1.47 -5.76 6.21
N LYS A 13 -2.65 -6.24 5.80
CA LYS A 13 -3.63 -5.40 5.11
C LYS A 13 -4.10 -4.25 6.01
N ALA A 14 -4.31 -4.52 7.28
CA ALA A 14 -4.72 -3.49 8.24
C ALA A 14 -3.64 -2.42 8.38
N ALA A 15 -2.37 -2.82 8.46
CA ALA A 15 -1.26 -1.89 8.55
C ALA A 15 -1.16 -1.03 7.29
N LEU A 16 -1.31 -1.64 6.13
CA LEU A 16 -1.30 -0.89 4.86
C LEU A 16 -2.46 0.11 4.80
N GLY A 17 -3.65 -0.32 5.24
CA GLY A 17 -4.79 0.57 5.30
C GLY A 17 -4.55 1.79 6.17
N ARG A 18 -3.91 1.62 7.31
CA ARG A 18 -3.56 2.73 8.20
C ARG A 18 -2.59 3.69 7.54
N ILE A 19 -1.60 3.15 6.85
CA ILE A 19 -0.60 3.98 6.16
C ILE A 19 -1.27 4.83 5.08
N LEU A 20 -2.22 4.25 4.36
CA LEU A 20 -2.89 4.93 3.24
C LEU A 20 -4.13 5.72 3.67
N GLY A 21 -4.61 5.53 4.90
CA GLY A 21 -5.84 6.18 5.35
C GLY A 21 -7.10 5.53 4.80
N VAL A 22 -7.05 4.24 4.51
CA VAL A 22 -8.21 3.49 4.00
C VAL A 22 -8.48 2.28 4.90
N THR A 23 -9.62 1.63 4.69
CA THR A 23 -9.99 0.47 5.47
C THR A 23 -9.26 -0.78 4.98
N ARG A 24 -9.15 -1.78 5.85
CA ARG A 24 -8.63 -3.09 5.47
C ARG A 24 -9.45 -3.71 4.34
N GLY A 25 -10.78 -3.52 4.36
CA GLY A 25 -11.65 -4.03 3.32
C GLY A 25 -11.33 -3.43 1.96
N ALA A 26 -11.01 -2.13 1.92
CA ALA A 26 -10.60 -1.47 0.68
C ALA A 26 -9.33 -2.11 0.14
N VAL A 27 -8.35 -2.35 0.99
CA VAL A 27 -7.09 -2.99 0.59
C VAL A 27 -7.36 -4.39 0.04
N SER A 28 -8.27 -5.14 0.66
CA SER A 28 -8.61 -6.50 0.22
C SER A 28 -9.23 -6.54 -1.18
N GLN A 29 -9.85 -5.45 -1.62
CA GLN A 29 -10.49 -5.40 -2.94
C GLN A 29 -9.51 -5.09 -4.05
N TRP A 30 -8.30 -4.67 -3.73
CA TRP A 30 -7.32 -4.28 -4.76
C TRP A 30 -6.56 -5.50 -5.26
N VAL A 31 -6.67 -5.77 -6.55
CA VAL A 31 -5.81 -6.75 -7.22
C VAL A 31 -4.43 -6.11 -7.45
N GLN A 32 -4.45 -4.89 -7.97
CA GLN A 32 -3.23 -4.09 -8.11
C GLN A 32 -3.43 -2.77 -7.38
N LEU A 33 -2.34 -2.21 -6.92
CA LEU A 33 -2.37 -0.95 -6.21
C LEU A 33 -2.83 0.17 -7.16
N PRO A 34 -3.89 0.92 -6.81
CA PRO A 34 -4.32 2.06 -7.63
C PRO A 34 -3.19 3.09 -7.77
N LYS A 35 -3.13 3.75 -8.92
CA LYS A 35 -2.07 4.73 -9.19
C LYS A 35 -2.00 5.83 -8.12
N GLY A 36 -3.15 6.35 -7.70
CA GLY A 36 -3.19 7.38 -6.67
C GLY A 36 -2.59 6.90 -5.36
N ARG A 37 -2.86 5.66 -4.99
CA ARG A 37 -2.29 5.07 -3.77
C ARG A 37 -0.81 4.78 -3.93
N LEU A 38 -0.40 4.39 -5.14
CA LEU A 38 1.02 4.19 -5.43
C LEU A 38 1.81 5.48 -5.24
N TYR A 39 1.33 6.59 -5.80
CA TYR A 39 1.97 7.89 -5.62
C TYR A 39 1.99 8.32 -4.17
N GLN A 40 0.90 8.07 -3.43
CA GLN A 40 0.85 8.35 -2.00
C GLN A 40 1.97 7.61 -1.26
N LEU A 41 2.16 6.33 -1.57
CA LEU A 41 3.22 5.53 -0.96
C LEU A 41 4.59 6.06 -1.32
N MET A 42 4.79 6.53 -2.56
CA MET A 42 6.07 7.11 -2.97
C MET A 42 6.42 8.35 -2.16
N VAL A 43 5.41 9.08 -1.69
CA VAL A 43 5.60 10.26 -0.85
C VAL A 43 5.84 9.89 0.60
N ILE A 44 5.01 9.00 1.17
CA ILE A 44 5.05 8.69 2.61
C ILE A 44 6.00 7.54 2.96
N LYS A 45 6.28 6.66 2.01
CA LYS A 45 7.19 5.51 2.19
C LYS A 45 8.16 5.40 1.03
N PRO A 46 8.98 6.44 0.79
CA PRO A 46 9.91 6.42 -0.34
C PRO A 46 10.92 5.27 -0.23
N GLU A 47 11.23 4.83 0.98
CA GLU A 47 12.16 3.72 1.21
C GLU A 47 11.67 2.41 0.60
N TRP A 48 10.37 2.27 0.33
CA TRP A 48 9.84 1.07 -0.31
C TRP A 48 10.18 0.99 -1.79
N PHE A 49 10.62 2.09 -2.37
CA PHE A 49 10.90 2.20 -3.81
C PHE A 49 12.39 2.37 -4.11
N VAL A 50 13.22 2.36 -3.09
CA VAL A 50 14.68 2.44 -3.25
C VAL A 50 15.22 1.04 -3.52
N SER A 51 16.05 0.93 -4.54
CA SER A 51 16.71 -0.33 -4.89
C SER A 51 17.95 -0.56 -4.05
#